data_aa001a9ad5a801b4b3960ac372b461e5
#
_entry.id   aa001a9ad5a801b4b3960ac372b461e5
#
_cell.length_a   1.000
_cell.length_b   1.000
_cell.length_c   1.000
_cell.angle_alpha   90.00
_cell.angle_beta   90.00
_cell.angle_gamma   90.00
#
_symmetry.space_group_name_H-M   'P 1'
#
loop_
_entity.id
_entity.type
_entity.pdbx_description
1 polymer ?
#
loop_
_entity_poly.entity_id
_entity_poly.type
_entity_poly.pdbx_seq_one_letter_code
_entity_poly.pdbx_strand_id
1 'polypeptide(L)'
;MESWKVIYDFPNYEISNYGNVRNNTKIVKSVPNKHGYNVVVLCNGTRKSVNVHRLVAAAFIPNPDNKPCVDHIDGDKSNNRADNLRWVTTKENCNNPITKSRLNKKIGGYMVGRLGGLHQRAKQIAMYSICGDLIKTFLSVKDAQRETGLNDSNI
;
A
#
# COMPACT_ATOMS: atom_id res chain seq x y z
N MET A 1 23.41 13.51 10.83
CA MET A 1 23.77 13.03 12.19
C MET A 1 22.55 12.29 12.75
N GLU A 2 22.73 11.17 13.46
CA GLU A 2 21.62 10.43 14.07
C GLU A 2 21.17 11.16 15.34
N SER A 3 19.85 11.42 15.46
CA SER A 3 19.23 12.05 16.61
C SER A 3 18.16 11.12 17.21
N TRP A 4 17.97 11.17 18.52
CA TRP A 4 17.10 10.28 19.27
C TRP A 4 16.02 11.05 20.00
N LYS A 5 14.79 10.51 20.05
CA LYS A 5 13.65 11.04 20.79
C LYS A 5 12.96 9.94 21.57
N VAL A 6 12.50 10.25 22.76
CA VAL A 6 11.69 9.34 23.58
C VAL A 6 10.36 9.06 22.88
N ILE A 7 9.94 7.79 22.88
CA ILE A 7 8.65 7.38 22.34
C ILE A 7 7.57 7.67 23.39
N TYR A 8 6.61 8.55 23.07
CA TYR A 8 5.61 9.04 24.00
C TYR A 8 4.87 7.93 24.76
N ASP A 9 4.35 6.92 24.07
CA ASP A 9 3.62 5.80 24.68
C ASP A 9 4.54 4.75 25.36
N PHE A 10 5.85 4.85 25.16
CA PHE A 10 6.85 3.90 25.64
C PHE A 10 8.09 4.63 26.16
N PRO A 11 8.02 5.31 27.33
CA PRO A 11 9.04 6.23 27.81
C PRO A 11 10.41 5.59 28.09
N ASN A 12 10.46 4.26 28.22
CA ASN A 12 11.70 3.51 28.37
C ASN A 12 12.42 3.23 27.04
N TYR A 13 11.85 3.70 25.90
CA TYR A 13 12.39 3.50 24.56
C TYR A 13 12.56 4.81 23.83
N GLU A 14 13.59 4.85 23.00
CA GLU A 14 13.86 5.96 22.10
C GLU A 14 13.87 5.48 20.66
N ILE A 15 13.46 6.36 19.77
CA ILE A 15 13.48 6.18 18.32
C ILE A 15 14.46 7.19 17.71
N SER A 16 15.27 6.75 16.73
CA SER A 16 16.12 7.64 15.98
C SER A 16 15.48 8.12 14.68
N ASN A 17 15.95 9.23 14.14
CA ASN A 17 15.59 9.73 12.82
C ASN A 17 16.01 8.79 11.68
N TYR A 18 16.77 7.73 11.95
CA TYR A 18 17.14 6.67 11.01
C TYR A 18 16.28 5.41 11.14
N GLY A 19 15.35 5.36 12.09
CA GLY A 19 14.47 4.21 12.33
C GLY A 19 15.05 3.16 13.25
N ASN A 20 16.11 3.47 13.99
CA ASN A 20 16.63 2.60 15.03
C ASN A 20 15.87 2.83 16.34
N VAL A 21 15.56 1.75 17.04
CA VAL A 21 14.92 1.80 18.38
C VAL A 21 15.91 1.31 19.42
N ARG A 22 15.96 1.97 20.58
CA ARG A 22 16.76 1.51 21.71
C ARG A 22 15.99 1.59 23.03
N ASN A 23 16.39 0.73 23.97
CA ASN A 23 16.00 0.80 25.36
C ASN A 23 17.28 1.13 26.15
N ASN A 24 17.34 2.29 26.76
CA ASN A 24 18.58 2.84 27.31
C ASN A 24 19.70 2.85 26.24
N THR A 25 20.69 1.96 26.37
CA THR A 25 21.83 1.85 25.43
C THR A 25 21.72 0.65 24.48
N LYS A 26 20.72 -0.22 24.68
CA LYS A 26 20.59 -1.45 23.88
C LYS A 26 19.67 -1.25 22.69
N ILE A 27 20.18 -1.54 21.49
CA ILE A 27 19.37 -1.53 20.25
C ILE A 27 18.34 -2.65 20.29
N VAL A 28 17.09 -2.31 20.03
CA VAL A 28 15.97 -3.26 19.91
C VAL A 28 15.88 -3.68 18.45
N LYS A 29 15.98 -4.97 18.20
CA LYS A 29 15.92 -5.52 16.84
C LYS A 29 14.53 -5.32 16.24
N SER A 30 14.44 -4.69 15.08
CA SER A 30 13.23 -4.69 14.26
C SER A 30 13.20 -5.87 13.31
N VAL A 31 12.00 -6.35 13.01
CA VAL A 31 11.78 -7.47 12.07
C VAL A 31 10.68 -7.09 11.06
N PRO A 32 10.78 -7.52 9.79
CA PRO A 32 9.71 -7.27 8.83
C PRO A 32 8.47 -8.10 9.16
N ASN A 33 7.29 -7.49 9.09
CA ASN A 33 6.02 -8.20 9.19
C ASN A 33 5.62 -8.82 7.83
N LYS A 34 4.51 -9.56 7.79
CA LYS A 34 3.98 -10.20 6.56
C LYS A 34 3.73 -9.23 5.38
N HIS A 35 3.64 -7.93 5.66
CA HIS A 35 3.44 -6.88 4.66
C HIS A 35 4.73 -6.16 4.27
N GLY A 36 5.89 -6.58 4.83
CA GLY A 36 7.21 -6.02 4.57
C GLY A 36 7.54 -4.75 5.35
N TYR A 37 6.73 -4.34 6.33
CA TYR A 37 7.04 -3.22 7.21
C TYR A 37 7.88 -3.67 8.40
N ASN A 38 8.91 -2.92 8.74
CA ASN A 38 9.67 -3.15 9.96
C ASN A 38 8.83 -2.86 11.20
N VAL A 39 8.79 -3.82 12.13
CA VAL A 39 8.09 -3.71 13.41
C VAL A 39 9.05 -3.99 14.56
N VAL A 40 8.79 -3.37 15.69
CA VAL A 40 9.45 -3.65 16.98
C VAL A 40 8.39 -4.04 18.00
N VAL A 41 8.79 -4.88 18.97
CA VAL A 41 7.95 -5.22 20.12
C VAL A 41 8.42 -4.37 21.29
N LEU A 42 7.56 -3.47 21.75
CA LEU A 42 7.78 -2.60 22.89
C LEU A 42 6.91 -3.04 24.08
N CYS A 43 7.35 -2.75 25.28
CA CYS A 43 6.65 -3.11 26.52
C CYS A 43 6.51 -1.90 27.44
N ASN A 44 5.27 -1.58 27.77
CA ASN A 44 4.92 -0.63 28.82
C ASN A 44 3.77 -1.25 29.63
N GLY A 45 4.12 -2.22 30.50
CA GLY A 45 3.15 -3.09 31.17
C GLY A 45 2.63 -4.22 30.27
N THR A 46 2.27 -3.92 29.02
CA THR A 46 1.86 -4.90 27.99
C THR A 46 2.78 -4.86 26.78
N ARG A 47 2.96 -6.01 26.12
CA ARG A 47 3.76 -6.09 24.88
C ARG A 47 2.91 -5.62 23.69
N LYS A 48 3.45 -4.67 22.92
CA LYS A 48 2.82 -4.16 21.71
C LYS A 48 3.78 -4.23 20.52
N SER A 49 3.31 -4.75 19.39
CA SER A 49 4.03 -4.68 18.11
C SER A 49 3.70 -3.37 17.43
N VAL A 50 4.72 -2.55 17.15
CA VAL A 50 4.56 -1.21 16.58
C VAL A 50 5.41 -1.07 15.32
N ASN A 51 4.84 -0.44 14.29
CA ASN A 51 5.56 -0.17 13.06
C ASN A 51 6.61 0.95 13.26
N VAL A 52 7.85 0.70 12.86
CA VAL A 52 8.97 1.64 13.01
C VAL A 52 8.72 2.95 12.29
N HIS A 53 8.26 2.93 11.02
CA HIS A 53 7.97 4.15 10.26
C HIS A 53 6.96 5.07 10.96
N ARG A 54 5.98 4.51 11.68
CA ARG A 54 5.00 5.31 12.43
C ARG A 54 5.62 5.96 13.66
N LEU A 55 6.55 5.27 14.35
CA LEU A 55 7.30 5.84 15.48
C LEU A 55 8.17 7.00 15.03
N VAL A 56 8.90 6.82 13.91
CA VAL A 56 9.73 7.89 13.33
C VAL A 56 8.87 9.07 12.90
N ALA A 57 7.78 8.84 12.18
CA ALA A 57 6.91 9.91 11.73
C ALA A 57 6.31 10.69 12.90
N ALA A 58 5.81 10.01 13.93
CA ALA A 58 5.25 10.63 15.12
C ALA A 58 6.29 11.47 15.89
N ALA A 59 7.56 11.02 15.93
CA ALA A 59 8.61 11.70 16.67
C ALA A 59 9.24 12.87 15.92
N PHE A 60 9.41 12.77 14.60
CA PHE A 60 10.26 13.67 13.82
C PHE A 60 9.53 14.51 12.77
N ILE A 61 8.33 14.12 12.35
CA ILE A 61 7.62 14.78 11.25
C ILE A 61 6.35 15.45 11.78
N PRO A 62 6.22 16.78 11.68
CA PRO A 62 5.00 17.49 12.07
C PRO A 62 3.78 16.98 11.26
N ASN A 63 2.64 16.86 11.94
CA ASN A 63 1.36 16.45 11.32
C ASN A 63 0.23 17.41 11.73
N PRO A 64 0.27 18.69 11.31
CA PRO A 64 -0.74 19.67 11.71
C PRO A 64 -2.14 19.32 11.21
N ASP A 65 -2.23 18.65 10.08
CA ASP A 65 -3.50 18.24 9.44
C ASP A 65 -4.05 16.91 9.97
N ASN A 66 -3.43 16.30 10.98
CA ASN A 66 -3.80 14.98 11.52
C ASN A 66 -4.00 13.89 10.44
N LYS A 67 -3.15 13.86 9.41
CA LYS A 67 -3.20 12.86 8.35
C LYS A 67 -2.99 11.45 8.92
N PRO A 68 -3.81 10.46 8.54
CA PRO A 68 -3.83 9.15 9.22
C PRO A 68 -2.74 8.17 8.76
N CYS A 69 -2.16 8.38 7.57
CA CYS A 69 -1.22 7.44 6.96
C CYS A 69 0.20 8.01 6.92
N VAL A 70 1.18 7.12 7.01
CA VAL A 70 2.60 7.42 6.75
C VAL A 70 3.00 6.68 5.48
N ASP A 71 3.59 7.41 4.54
CA ASP A 71 4.04 6.92 3.25
C ASP A 71 5.57 6.98 3.15
N HIS A 72 6.18 5.99 2.48
CA HIS A 72 7.60 5.98 2.15
C HIS A 72 7.79 6.62 0.78
N ILE A 73 8.52 7.73 0.72
CA ILE A 73 8.69 8.54 -0.49
C ILE A 73 9.32 7.72 -1.63
N ASP A 74 10.33 6.90 -1.33
CA ASP A 74 10.98 5.97 -2.27
C ASP A 74 10.18 4.68 -2.51
N GLY A 75 9.10 4.46 -1.72
CA GLY A 75 8.30 3.26 -1.71
C GLY A 75 9.00 2.04 -1.10
N ASP A 76 10.20 2.14 -0.53
CA ASP A 76 10.86 1.07 0.20
C ASP A 76 10.40 1.05 1.67
N LYS A 77 9.66 0.02 2.04
CA LYS A 77 9.12 -0.16 3.40
C LYS A 77 10.19 -0.43 4.46
N SER A 78 11.39 -0.75 4.06
CA SER A 78 12.53 -0.97 4.95
C SER A 78 13.28 0.32 5.27
N ASN A 79 13.18 1.35 4.43
CA ASN A 79 13.82 2.64 4.61
C ASN A 79 12.98 3.58 5.50
N ASN A 80 13.14 3.43 6.81
CA ASN A 80 12.36 4.17 7.82
C ASN A 80 13.00 5.48 8.28
N ARG A 81 13.87 6.10 7.46
CA ARG A 81 14.48 7.39 7.76
C ARG A 81 13.43 8.51 7.73
N ALA A 82 13.56 9.47 8.63
CA ALA A 82 12.61 10.59 8.72
C ALA A 82 12.53 11.42 7.44
N ASP A 83 13.65 11.55 6.71
CA ASP A 83 13.72 12.26 5.42
C ASP A 83 13.04 11.51 4.27
N ASN A 84 12.75 10.21 4.44
CA ASN A 84 12.04 9.36 3.49
C ASN A 84 10.56 9.14 3.84
N LEU A 85 10.07 9.70 4.93
CA LEU A 85 8.70 9.52 5.39
C LEU A 85 7.89 10.80 5.28
N ARG A 86 6.59 10.66 5.02
CA ARG A 86 5.65 11.78 5.02
C ARG A 86 4.28 11.37 5.52
N TRP A 87 3.56 12.29 6.15
CA TRP A 87 2.16 12.11 6.48
C TRP A 87 1.28 12.34 5.25
N VAL A 88 0.35 11.44 5.01
CA VAL A 88 -0.56 11.48 3.85
C VAL A 88 -1.97 11.10 4.26
N THR A 89 -2.95 11.56 3.48
CA THR A 89 -4.32 11.05 3.54
C THR A 89 -4.40 9.65 2.93
N THR A 90 -5.46 8.92 3.22
CA THR A 90 -5.71 7.60 2.59
C THR A 90 -5.77 7.70 1.07
N LYS A 91 -6.38 8.77 0.53
CA LYS A 91 -6.49 9.02 -0.91
C LYS A 91 -5.11 9.27 -1.55
N GLU A 92 -4.28 10.10 -0.93
CA GLU A 92 -2.90 10.35 -1.39
C GLU A 92 -2.07 9.08 -1.39
N ASN A 93 -2.16 8.27 -0.31
CA ASN A 93 -1.44 7.01 -0.18
C ASN A 93 -1.83 6.00 -1.28
N CYS A 94 -3.13 5.83 -1.55
CA CYS A 94 -3.62 4.97 -2.62
C CYS A 94 -3.20 5.48 -4.02
N ASN A 95 -3.02 6.80 -4.18
CA ASN A 95 -2.64 7.43 -5.45
C ASN A 95 -1.14 7.61 -5.65
N ASN A 96 -0.29 7.16 -4.72
CA ASN A 96 1.16 7.25 -4.87
C ASN A 96 1.62 6.57 -6.19
N PRO A 97 2.32 7.28 -7.10
CA PRO A 97 2.74 6.76 -8.39
C PRO A 97 3.61 5.49 -8.30
N ILE A 98 4.49 5.42 -7.29
CA ILE A 98 5.35 4.26 -7.04
C ILE A 98 4.51 3.04 -6.67
N THR A 99 3.52 3.21 -5.80
CA THR A 99 2.58 2.14 -5.42
C THR A 99 1.76 1.69 -6.63
N LYS A 100 1.27 2.63 -7.45
CA LYS A 100 0.54 2.31 -8.69
C LYS A 100 1.42 1.58 -9.70
N SER A 101 2.65 2.02 -9.91
CA SER A 101 3.59 1.37 -10.82
C SER A 101 3.89 -0.09 -10.41
N ARG A 102 4.07 -0.34 -9.10
CA ARG A 102 4.28 -1.69 -8.56
C ARG A 102 3.03 -2.58 -8.71
N LEU A 103 1.85 -2.02 -8.47
CA LEU A 103 0.58 -2.72 -8.69
C LEU A 103 0.40 -3.08 -10.15
N ASN A 104 0.66 -2.18 -11.08
CA ASN A 104 0.56 -2.43 -12.51
C ASN A 104 1.54 -3.51 -12.98
N LYS A 105 2.78 -3.56 -12.48
CA LYS A 105 3.74 -4.64 -12.74
C LYS A 105 3.28 -5.99 -12.19
N LYS A 106 2.65 -6.02 -11.00
CA LYS A 106 2.19 -7.25 -10.35
C LYS A 106 0.93 -7.83 -10.99
N ILE A 107 0.13 -7.00 -11.65
CA ILE A 107 -1.13 -7.39 -12.32
C ILE A 107 -0.89 -7.75 -13.80
N GLY A 108 0.39 -7.88 -14.22
CA GLY A 108 0.79 -8.41 -15.51
C GLY A 108 -0.18 -8.12 -16.65
N GLY A 109 -0.17 -6.93 -17.23
CA GLY A 109 -0.86 -6.62 -18.48
C GLY A 109 -2.41 -6.65 -18.48
N TYR A 110 -3.05 -7.07 -17.39
CA TYR A 110 -4.50 -7.32 -17.34
C TYR A 110 -5.37 -6.13 -16.99
N MET A 111 -4.80 -4.94 -16.79
CA MET A 111 -5.53 -3.75 -16.28
C MET A 111 -5.35 -2.50 -17.14
N VAL A 112 -5.20 -2.66 -18.44
CA VAL A 112 -5.45 -1.55 -19.37
C VAL A 112 -6.96 -1.50 -19.60
N GLY A 113 -7.66 -0.57 -18.93
CA GLY A 113 -9.06 -0.24 -19.24
C GLY A 113 -10.12 -0.47 -18.17
N ARG A 114 -9.79 -0.55 -16.88
CA ARG A 114 -10.83 -0.46 -15.85
C ARG A 114 -11.25 0.99 -15.61
N LEU A 115 -12.15 1.46 -16.43
CA LEU A 115 -13.00 2.61 -16.14
C LEU A 115 -14.11 2.14 -15.17
N GLY A 116 -14.11 2.74 -13.97
CA GLY A 116 -15.20 2.85 -13.03
C GLY A 116 -16.10 1.63 -12.79
N GLY A 117 -15.99 1.01 -11.62
CA GLY A 117 -17.09 0.27 -11.01
C GLY A 117 -17.31 -1.19 -11.48
N LEU A 118 -16.46 -1.76 -12.33
CA LEU A 118 -16.61 -3.14 -12.77
C LEU A 118 -16.01 -4.13 -11.78
N HIS A 119 -16.81 -5.12 -11.39
CA HIS A 119 -16.46 -6.18 -10.45
C HIS A 119 -15.14 -6.88 -10.82
N GLN A 120 -14.30 -7.21 -9.83
CA GLN A 120 -12.97 -7.84 -10.00
C GLN A 120 -12.97 -9.16 -10.79
N ARG A 121 -14.12 -9.73 -11.12
CA ARG A 121 -14.29 -11.02 -11.80
C ARG A 121 -14.87 -10.91 -13.22
N ALA A 122 -15.12 -9.71 -13.74
CA ALA A 122 -15.61 -9.56 -15.10
C ALA A 122 -14.51 -9.91 -16.10
N LYS A 123 -14.74 -10.94 -16.91
CA LYS A 123 -13.88 -11.31 -18.05
C LYS A 123 -14.34 -10.55 -19.28
N GLN A 124 -13.40 -9.94 -20.01
CA GLN A 124 -13.70 -9.38 -21.33
C GLN A 124 -14.06 -10.52 -22.28
N ILE A 125 -15.04 -10.26 -23.14
CA ILE A 125 -15.49 -11.19 -24.18
C ILE A 125 -15.27 -10.52 -25.52
N ALA A 126 -14.68 -11.27 -26.43
CA ALA A 126 -14.51 -10.88 -27.82
C ALA A 126 -15.50 -11.64 -28.71
N MET A 127 -16.23 -10.91 -29.55
CA MET A 127 -17.11 -11.48 -30.56
C MET A 127 -16.40 -11.48 -31.92
N TYR A 128 -16.37 -12.60 -32.55
CA TYR A 128 -15.75 -12.81 -33.86
C TYR A 128 -16.78 -13.14 -34.94
N SER A 129 -16.50 -12.78 -36.17
CA SER A 129 -17.25 -13.25 -37.32
C SER A 129 -17.00 -14.76 -37.56
N ILE A 130 -17.84 -15.38 -38.39
CA ILE A 130 -17.66 -16.77 -38.78
C ILE A 130 -16.35 -16.97 -39.59
N CYS A 131 -15.81 -15.89 -40.16
CA CYS A 131 -14.54 -15.86 -40.89
C CYS A 131 -13.32 -15.59 -39.96
N GLY A 132 -13.55 -15.41 -38.64
CA GLY A 132 -12.49 -15.19 -37.66
C GLY A 132 -12.09 -13.71 -37.42
N ASP A 133 -12.79 -12.75 -38.03
CA ASP A 133 -12.52 -11.34 -37.82
C ASP A 133 -13.12 -10.83 -36.50
N LEU A 134 -12.38 -10.05 -35.73
CA LEU A 134 -12.86 -9.44 -34.50
C LEU A 134 -13.93 -8.39 -34.82
N ILE A 135 -15.18 -8.65 -34.41
CA ILE A 135 -16.30 -7.73 -34.58
C ILE A 135 -16.35 -6.70 -33.44
N LYS A 136 -16.31 -7.17 -32.19
CA LYS A 136 -16.45 -6.31 -31.00
C LYS A 136 -15.92 -6.98 -29.75
N THR A 137 -15.45 -6.15 -28.79
CA THR A 137 -15.11 -6.59 -27.45
C THR A 137 -16.09 -6.00 -26.45
N PHE A 138 -16.52 -6.79 -25.45
CA PHE A 138 -17.41 -6.42 -24.38
C PHE A 138 -16.67 -6.49 -23.05
N LEU A 139 -17.02 -5.61 -22.12
CA LEU A 139 -16.38 -5.55 -20.80
C LEU A 139 -16.80 -6.71 -19.87
N SER A 140 -17.94 -7.36 -20.18
CA SER A 140 -18.43 -8.51 -19.43
C SER A 140 -19.42 -9.32 -20.27
N VAL A 141 -19.72 -10.57 -19.82
CA VAL A 141 -20.80 -11.41 -20.38
C VAL A 141 -22.13 -10.66 -20.38
N LYS A 142 -22.45 -9.95 -19.28
CA LYS A 142 -23.70 -9.20 -19.17
C LYS A 142 -23.81 -8.04 -20.16
N ASP A 143 -22.71 -7.39 -20.50
CA ASP A 143 -22.69 -6.34 -21.51
C ASP A 143 -22.90 -6.93 -22.92
N ALA A 144 -22.24 -8.06 -23.20
CA ALA A 144 -22.45 -8.81 -24.44
C ALA A 144 -23.92 -9.26 -24.59
N GLN A 145 -24.51 -9.84 -23.55
CA GLN A 145 -25.93 -10.22 -23.54
C GLN A 145 -26.89 -9.07 -23.79
N ARG A 146 -26.64 -7.93 -23.11
CA ARG A 146 -27.49 -6.74 -23.23
C ARG A 146 -27.51 -6.19 -24.66
N GLU A 147 -26.35 -6.21 -25.33
CA GLU A 147 -26.23 -5.65 -26.68
C GLU A 147 -26.60 -6.66 -27.78
N THR A 148 -26.34 -7.94 -27.59
CA THR A 148 -26.57 -8.97 -28.62
C THR A 148 -27.87 -9.74 -28.45
N GLY A 149 -28.46 -9.70 -27.22
CA GLY A 149 -29.63 -10.52 -26.89
C GLY A 149 -29.36 -12.01 -26.73
N LEU A 150 -28.09 -12.45 -26.79
CA LEU A 150 -27.69 -13.85 -26.64
C LEU A 150 -27.64 -14.27 -25.17
N ASN A 151 -28.01 -15.52 -24.86
CA ASN A 151 -27.93 -16.08 -23.51
C ASN A 151 -26.52 -16.59 -23.19
N ASP A 152 -26.21 -16.74 -21.87
CA ASP A 152 -24.92 -17.22 -21.36
C ASP A 152 -24.41 -18.50 -22.01
N SER A 153 -25.31 -19.38 -22.42
CA SER A 153 -24.99 -20.66 -23.09
C SER A 153 -24.51 -20.52 -24.54
N ASN A 154 -24.65 -19.32 -25.13
CA ASN A 154 -24.34 -19.02 -26.54
C ASN A 154 -23.22 -17.96 -26.68
N ILE A 155 -22.58 -17.59 -25.57
CA ILE A 155 -21.44 -16.70 -25.45
C ILE A 155 -20.29 -17.46 -24.79
#